data_2a827ab4bb93053af648de4ad3a3bd6f
#
_entry.id   2a827ab4bb93053af648de4ad3a3bd6f
#
_cell.length_a   1.000
_cell.length_b   1.000
_cell.length_c   1.000
_cell.angle_alpha   90.00
_cell.angle_beta   90.00
_cell.angle_gamma   90.00
#
_symmetry.space_group_name_H-M   'P 1'
#
loop_
_entity.id
_entity.type
_entity.pdbx_description
1 polymer ?
#
loop_
_entity_poly.entity_id
_entity_poly.type
_entity_poly.pdbx_seq_one_letter_code
_entity_poly.pdbx_strand_id
1 'polypeptide(L)'
;MADSDQPKLRPETLALHAGQKPDPTTNARAVPIYATTSYVFNDAAHAARLFGLQEFGNIYTRIMNPTTDVFEQRIAALEGGVGALGVASGQAAETLTILSLARAGDNIVTSASLYGGTYNLFQYTLPKYGIEFRFVDGSRLEEFEKAIDGRTKGVYLETIGNPRLDVPDFEGIAAIAHRHGVPVIVDNTFAPILSRPFEWGADIVVHSATKWIGGHGTAIGGVIVDSGKFDWAASARFKADFVDPDPSYHGVSYTGAFGNLAFILKARVQGLRDLGAALSPFNSFLFLQGLESLPLRIERHSSNALAVAKWLEKNPAISWVSYPGLASHPAHKFAAKYLNGGYGGVVTFGLKGGVDAGRKLIDSVKLFSLLANVGDAKSLIIHPASTTHQQLSAEDQVASGVTPELVRLSVGIEHIDDIIADLDQAIKAATGVGSAEPVGATTAGVAS
;
A
#
# COMPACT_ATOMS: atom_id res chain seq x y z
N MET A 1 15.90 16.50 17.47
CA MET A 1 15.34 17.76 16.93
C MET A 1 15.77 17.83 15.48
N ALA A 2 14.83 17.72 14.55
CA ALA A 2 15.13 17.90 13.13
C ALA A 2 15.48 19.38 12.92
N ASP A 3 16.61 19.61 12.26
CA ASP A 3 17.12 20.95 11.91
C ASP A 3 16.10 21.60 10.95
N SER A 4 15.41 22.63 11.42
CA SER A 4 14.32 23.30 10.68
C SER A 4 14.75 24.10 9.45
N ASP A 5 16.05 24.15 9.19
CA ASP A 5 16.67 24.96 8.12
C ASP A 5 17.12 24.16 6.87
N GLN A 6 16.95 22.82 6.85
CA GLN A 6 17.26 22.07 5.63
C GLN A 6 16.08 22.13 4.63
N PRO A 7 16.33 22.44 3.34
CA PRO A 7 15.29 22.45 2.34
C PRO A 7 14.62 21.08 2.24
N LYS A 8 13.28 21.06 2.26
CA LYS A 8 12.48 19.83 2.11
C LYS A 8 12.82 19.18 0.75
N LEU A 9 13.54 18.08 0.77
CA LEU A 9 13.90 17.35 -0.44
C LEU A 9 12.65 16.78 -1.13
N ARG A 10 12.72 16.71 -2.46
CA ARG A 10 11.64 16.16 -3.29
C ARG A 10 11.66 14.62 -3.27
N PRO A 11 10.53 13.95 -3.59
CA PRO A 11 10.42 12.50 -3.58
C PRO A 11 11.52 11.79 -4.38
N GLU A 12 11.91 12.33 -5.55
CA GLU A 12 12.96 11.78 -6.40
C GLU A 12 14.31 11.74 -5.69
N THR A 13 14.64 12.79 -4.93
CA THR A 13 15.87 12.87 -4.14
C THR A 13 15.79 11.99 -2.90
N LEU A 14 14.64 11.98 -2.20
CA LEU A 14 14.42 11.12 -1.04
C LEU A 14 14.51 9.63 -1.40
N ALA A 15 13.97 9.23 -2.56
CA ALA A 15 14.04 7.85 -3.06
C ALA A 15 15.47 7.34 -3.23
N LEU A 16 16.42 8.24 -3.48
CA LEU A 16 17.84 7.91 -3.68
C LEU A 16 18.66 8.01 -2.39
N HIS A 17 18.38 8.99 -1.52
CA HIS A 17 19.31 9.39 -0.48
C HIS A 17 18.81 9.22 0.95
N ALA A 18 17.49 9.19 1.17
CA ALA A 18 16.97 9.16 2.54
C ALA A 18 17.40 7.88 3.29
N GLY A 19 17.76 8.05 4.55
CA GLY A 19 18.17 6.97 5.44
C GLY A 19 19.53 6.36 5.16
N GLN A 20 20.22 6.75 4.07
CA GLN A 20 21.51 6.16 3.69
C GLN A 20 22.68 7.08 4.03
N LYS A 21 23.70 6.48 4.67
CA LYS A 21 25.04 7.05 4.84
C LYS A 21 26.05 6.03 4.31
N PRO A 22 27.25 6.47 3.84
CA PRO A 22 28.34 5.52 3.55
C PRO A 22 28.60 4.62 4.76
N ASP A 23 28.89 3.34 4.53
CA ASP A 23 29.20 2.42 5.62
C ASP A 23 30.38 2.94 6.46
N PRO A 24 30.25 3.08 7.78
CA PRO A 24 31.28 3.75 8.59
C PRO A 24 32.58 2.95 8.69
N THR A 25 32.58 1.65 8.37
CA THR A 25 33.75 0.80 8.46
C THR A 25 34.52 0.74 7.14
N THR A 26 33.80 0.65 6.02
CA THR A 26 34.39 0.40 4.70
C THR A 26 34.24 1.56 3.73
N ASN A 27 33.45 2.60 4.08
CA ASN A 27 33.04 3.69 3.18
C ASN A 27 32.29 3.21 1.93
N ALA A 28 31.67 2.02 1.97
CA ALA A 28 30.90 1.50 0.86
C ALA A 28 29.77 2.47 0.51
N ARG A 29 29.64 2.80 -0.81
CA ARG A 29 28.61 3.71 -1.31
C ARG A 29 27.23 3.04 -1.33
N ALA A 30 27.16 1.75 -1.73
CA ALA A 30 25.94 0.99 -1.70
C ALA A 30 25.61 0.55 -0.28
N VAL A 31 24.32 0.34 0.03
CA VAL A 31 23.90 -0.20 1.32
C VAL A 31 24.37 -1.65 1.44
N PRO A 32 25.20 -2.01 2.45
CA PRO A 32 25.61 -3.39 2.65
C PRO A 32 24.44 -4.30 3.03
N ILE A 33 24.51 -5.58 2.64
CA ILE A 33 23.57 -6.59 3.06
C ILE A 33 24.11 -7.25 4.33
N TYR A 34 23.49 -6.96 5.49
CA TYR A 34 23.87 -7.56 6.76
C TYR A 34 23.13 -8.89 6.96
N ALA A 35 23.66 -9.96 6.38
CA ALA A 35 23.12 -11.32 6.47
C ALA A 35 23.56 -11.98 7.80
N THR A 36 23.05 -11.51 8.92
CA THR A 36 23.34 -12.01 10.26
C THR A 36 22.06 -12.16 11.09
N THR A 37 22.04 -13.08 12.03
CA THR A 37 20.92 -13.26 12.96
C THR A 37 21.03 -12.35 14.19
N SER A 38 22.24 -12.14 14.71
CA SER A 38 22.51 -11.49 16.00
C SER A 38 23.75 -10.63 15.95
N TYR A 39 23.90 -9.77 16.94
CA TYR A 39 24.98 -8.78 17.05
C TYR A 39 25.68 -8.94 18.37
N VAL A 40 27.00 -8.70 18.41
CA VAL A 40 27.82 -8.78 19.65
C VAL A 40 27.62 -7.50 20.45
N PHE A 41 27.39 -7.66 21.76
CA PHE A 41 27.33 -6.54 22.69
C PHE A 41 28.74 -6.16 23.19
N ASN A 42 28.95 -4.91 23.55
CA ASN A 42 30.22 -4.44 24.10
C ASN A 42 30.49 -5.07 25.48
N ASP A 43 29.44 -5.15 26.32
CA ASP A 43 29.44 -5.75 27.64
C ASP A 43 28.01 -6.08 28.11
N ALA A 44 27.85 -6.65 29.30
CA ALA A 44 26.55 -7.01 29.86
C ALA A 44 25.67 -5.78 30.16
N ALA A 45 26.25 -4.64 30.52
CA ALA A 45 25.51 -3.41 30.79
C ALA A 45 24.96 -2.81 29.48
N HIS A 46 25.74 -2.82 28.40
CA HIS A 46 25.26 -2.44 27.05
C HIS A 46 24.08 -3.32 26.62
N ALA A 47 24.20 -4.65 26.77
CA ALA A 47 23.10 -5.57 26.48
C ALA A 47 21.84 -5.20 27.29
N ALA A 48 21.97 -4.98 28.60
CA ALA A 48 20.85 -4.62 29.46
C ALA A 48 20.15 -3.31 29.04
N ARG A 49 20.90 -2.29 28.62
CA ARG A 49 20.32 -1.02 28.12
C ARG A 49 19.53 -1.23 26.83
N LEU A 50 20.03 -2.01 25.90
CA LEU A 50 19.35 -2.35 24.63
C LEU A 50 18.04 -3.12 24.89
N PHE A 51 18.09 -4.16 25.72
CA PHE A 51 16.89 -4.95 26.06
C PHE A 51 15.88 -4.14 26.89
N GLY A 52 16.35 -3.18 27.70
CA GLY A 52 15.53 -2.26 28.48
C GLY A 52 15.00 -1.07 27.70
N LEU A 53 15.24 -0.98 26.37
CA LEU A 53 14.87 0.15 25.51
C LEU A 53 15.42 1.50 25.98
N GLN A 54 16.53 1.50 26.71
CA GLN A 54 17.24 2.68 27.21
C GLN A 54 18.26 3.21 26.20
N GLU A 55 18.61 2.38 25.22
CA GLU A 55 19.53 2.67 24.13
C GLU A 55 18.99 2.02 22.82
N PHE A 56 19.13 2.69 21.69
CA PHE A 56 18.81 2.11 20.38
C PHE A 56 20.05 1.45 19.78
N GLY A 57 19.89 0.23 19.26
CA GLY A 57 20.98 -0.50 18.65
C GLY A 57 20.54 -1.88 18.14
N ASN A 58 21.48 -2.59 17.53
CA ASN A 58 21.20 -3.89 16.93
C ASN A 58 21.30 -5.01 17.99
N ILE A 59 20.24 -5.82 18.12
CA ILE A 59 20.17 -6.98 18.99
C ILE A 59 20.04 -8.26 18.17
N TYR A 60 19.02 -8.32 17.34
CA TYR A 60 18.64 -9.50 16.59
C TYR A 60 17.88 -9.11 15.32
N THR A 61 18.22 -9.71 14.18
CA THR A 61 17.72 -9.30 12.85
C THR A 61 16.19 -9.34 12.74
N ARG A 62 15.49 -10.21 13.48
CA ARG A 62 14.02 -10.22 13.50
C ARG A 62 13.43 -8.88 13.94
N ILE A 63 14.10 -8.15 14.84
CA ILE A 63 13.62 -6.90 15.41
C ILE A 63 14.19 -5.69 14.65
N MET A 64 15.47 -5.76 14.28
CA MET A 64 16.21 -4.70 13.61
C MET A 64 17.41 -5.26 12.84
N ASN A 65 17.66 -4.68 11.66
CA ASN A 65 18.80 -5.04 10.80
C ASN A 65 19.24 -3.77 10.05
N PRO A 66 20.55 -3.48 9.95
CA PRO A 66 21.02 -2.22 9.34
C PRO A 66 20.59 -2.04 7.88
N THR A 67 20.47 -3.11 7.08
CA THR A 67 19.97 -3.03 5.70
C THR A 67 18.47 -2.68 5.69
N THR A 68 17.69 -3.31 6.57
CA THR A 68 16.26 -3.05 6.70
C THR A 68 16.00 -1.65 7.26
N ASP A 69 16.85 -1.17 8.17
CA ASP A 69 16.74 0.17 8.74
C ASP A 69 16.84 1.27 7.67
N VAL A 70 17.74 1.13 6.69
CA VAL A 70 17.83 2.09 5.56
C VAL A 70 16.54 2.06 4.72
N PHE A 71 15.95 0.89 4.49
CA PHE A 71 14.67 0.76 3.79
C PHE A 71 13.55 1.45 4.57
N GLU A 72 13.46 1.21 5.88
CA GLU A 72 12.47 1.81 6.78
C GLU A 72 12.58 3.33 6.79
N GLN A 73 13.78 3.87 6.99
CA GLN A 73 14.03 5.31 7.01
C GLN A 73 13.67 5.97 5.67
N ARG A 74 13.96 5.30 4.54
CA ARG A 74 13.66 5.82 3.20
C ARG A 74 12.16 5.89 2.95
N ILE A 75 11.40 4.86 3.30
CA ILE A 75 9.94 4.87 3.19
C ILE A 75 9.32 5.89 4.15
N ALA A 76 9.79 5.96 5.41
CA ALA A 76 9.32 6.98 6.35
C ALA A 76 9.50 8.40 5.79
N ALA A 77 10.65 8.69 5.16
CA ALA A 77 10.91 9.99 4.55
C ALA A 77 10.00 10.27 3.33
N LEU A 78 9.76 9.27 2.47
CA LEU A 78 8.88 9.39 1.31
C LEU A 78 7.43 9.66 1.71
N GLU A 79 6.90 8.96 2.71
CA GLU A 79 5.55 9.17 3.23
C GLU A 79 5.46 10.42 4.13
N GLY A 80 6.59 10.90 4.70
CA GLY A 80 6.62 12.01 5.66
C GLY A 80 6.27 11.59 7.08
N GLY A 81 6.54 10.33 7.43
CA GLY A 81 6.35 9.76 8.75
C GLY A 81 7.55 9.95 9.67
N VAL A 82 7.37 9.66 10.97
CA VAL A 82 8.41 9.74 12.00
C VAL A 82 9.23 8.46 12.11
N GLY A 83 8.70 7.34 11.60
CA GLY A 83 9.36 6.04 11.62
C GLY A 83 8.60 5.02 10.80
N ALA A 84 9.29 3.94 10.42
CA ALA A 84 8.69 2.82 9.71
C ALA A 84 9.16 1.46 10.26
N LEU A 85 8.44 0.41 9.90
CA LEU A 85 8.72 -0.97 10.27
C LEU A 85 8.57 -1.88 9.06
N GLY A 86 9.69 -2.43 8.57
CA GLY A 86 9.72 -3.43 7.52
C GLY A 86 9.27 -4.81 8.01
N VAL A 87 8.36 -5.45 7.28
CA VAL A 87 7.77 -6.74 7.64
C VAL A 87 7.69 -7.68 6.43
N ALA A 88 7.41 -8.96 6.67
CA ALA A 88 7.52 -10.03 5.68
C ALA A 88 6.56 -9.91 4.49
N SER A 89 5.46 -9.17 4.61
CA SER A 89 4.46 -8.97 3.54
C SER A 89 3.53 -7.80 3.85
N GLY A 90 2.75 -7.33 2.86
CA GLY A 90 1.65 -6.39 3.09
C GLY A 90 0.63 -6.93 4.08
N GLN A 91 0.24 -8.21 3.96
CA GLN A 91 -0.65 -8.88 4.92
C GLN A 91 -0.10 -8.88 6.35
N ALA A 92 1.22 -9.02 6.52
CA ALA A 92 1.86 -8.89 7.82
C ALA A 92 1.81 -7.43 8.33
N ALA A 93 1.95 -6.44 7.44
CA ALA A 93 1.83 -5.03 7.82
C ALA A 93 0.42 -4.70 8.32
N GLU A 94 -0.61 -5.12 7.61
CA GLU A 94 -2.02 -4.96 8.02
C GLU A 94 -2.28 -5.67 9.36
N THR A 95 -1.91 -6.96 9.47
CA THR A 95 -2.15 -7.77 10.66
C THR A 95 -1.47 -7.18 11.89
N LEU A 96 -0.19 -6.81 11.78
CA LEU A 96 0.56 -6.22 12.89
C LEU A 96 0.00 -4.86 13.29
N THR A 97 -0.42 -4.04 12.33
CA THR A 97 -1.07 -2.75 12.60
C THR A 97 -2.36 -2.97 13.40
N ILE A 98 -3.24 -3.84 12.93
CA ILE A 98 -4.52 -4.12 13.62
C ILE A 98 -4.28 -4.69 15.02
N LEU A 99 -3.40 -5.69 15.17
CA LEU A 99 -3.13 -6.33 16.48
C LEU A 99 -2.37 -5.40 17.45
N SER A 100 -1.71 -4.35 16.96
CA SER A 100 -1.11 -3.32 17.81
C SER A 100 -2.14 -2.35 18.40
N LEU A 101 -3.34 -2.25 17.78
CA LEU A 101 -4.40 -1.32 18.15
C LEU A 101 -5.59 -2.01 18.82
N ALA A 102 -5.96 -3.21 18.36
CA ALA A 102 -7.21 -3.88 18.71
C ALA A 102 -6.96 -5.26 19.34
N ARG A 103 -7.84 -5.63 20.23
CA ARG A 103 -7.91 -6.93 20.91
C ARG A 103 -9.29 -7.55 20.78
N ALA A 104 -9.49 -8.76 21.30
CA ALA A 104 -10.81 -9.40 21.34
C ALA A 104 -11.85 -8.48 22.01
N GLY A 105 -12.99 -8.31 21.34
CA GLY A 105 -14.08 -7.42 21.71
C GLY A 105 -14.05 -6.03 21.08
N ASP A 106 -12.94 -5.62 20.48
CA ASP A 106 -12.81 -4.36 19.74
C ASP A 106 -13.31 -4.49 18.29
N ASN A 107 -13.47 -3.35 17.61
CA ASN A 107 -13.80 -3.33 16.19
C ASN A 107 -12.96 -2.32 15.39
N ILE A 108 -12.91 -2.57 14.07
CA ILE A 108 -12.34 -1.70 13.05
C ILE A 108 -13.45 -1.37 12.04
N VAL A 109 -13.60 -0.10 11.70
CA VAL A 109 -14.47 0.34 10.60
C VAL A 109 -13.63 0.41 9.33
N THR A 110 -14.14 -0.14 8.23
CA THR A 110 -13.38 -0.19 6.97
C THR A 110 -14.25 0.07 5.76
N SER A 111 -13.69 0.71 4.72
CA SER A 111 -14.33 0.74 3.41
C SER A 111 -14.56 -0.69 2.88
N ALA A 112 -15.65 -0.91 2.17
CA ALA A 112 -15.92 -2.19 1.50
C ALA A 112 -15.08 -2.41 0.23
N SER A 113 -14.46 -1.35 -0.31
CA SER A 113 -13.61 -1.42 -1.50
C SER A 113 -12.16 -1.69 -1.10
N LEU A 114 -11.83 -2.98 -0.96
CA LEU A 114 -10.54 -3.47 -0.50
C LEU A 114 -9.96 -4.52 -1.45
N TYR A 115 -8.65 -4.66 -1.40
CA TYR A 115 -7.98 -5.82 -1.95
C TYR A 115 -8.57 -7.12 -1.39
N GLY A 116 -8.80 -8.12 -2.27
CA GLY A 116 -9.43 -9.38 -1.85
C GLY A 116 -8.73 -10.12 -0.70
N GLY A 117 -7.40 -9.99 -0.58
CA GLY A 117 -6.65 -10.54 0.54
C GLY A 117 -6.95 -9.82 1.86
N THR A 118 -7.04 -8.49 1.85
CA THR A 118 -7.43 -7.65 2.99
C THR A 118 -8.88 -7.93 3.39
N TYR A 119 -9.78 -8.04 2.41
CA TYR A 119 -11.17 -8.43 2.68
C TYR A 119 -11.25 -9.79 3.39
N ASN A 120 -10.55 -10.80 2.88
CA ASN A 120 -10.51 -12.13 3.51
C ASN A 120 -9.89 -12.11 4.92
N LEU A 121 -8.83 -11.33 5.12
CA LEU A 121 -8.20 -11.13 6.43
C LEU A 121 -9.21 -10.56 7.44
N PHE A 122 -9.96 -9.53 7.04
CA PHE A 122 -10.90 -8.81 7.89
C PHE A 122 -12.24 -9.53 8.06
N GLN A 123 -12.73 -10.21 7.03
CA GLN A 123 -14.01 -10.90 7.09
C GLN A 123 -13.94 -12.27 7.77
N TYR A 124 -12.83 -13.00 7.62
CA TYR A 124 -12.78 -14.41 8.02
C TYR A 124 -11.63 -14.75 8.97
N THR A 125 -10.49 -14.08 8.90
CA THR A 125 -9.32 -14.48 9.67
C THR A 125 -9.26 -13.80 11.03
N LEU A 126 -9.19 -12.48 11.08
CA LEU A 126 -9.09 -11.73 12.33
C LEU A 126 -10.35 -11.82 13.23
N PRO A 127 -11.58 -12.02 12.72
CA PRO A 127 -12.72 -12.30 13.57
C PRO A 127 -12.59 -13.57 14.43
N LYS A 128 -11.77 -14.55 14.02
CA LYS A 128 -11.44 -15.72 14.84
C LYS A 128 -10.65 -15.35 16.12
N TYR A 129 -10.03 -14.19 16.11
CA TYR A 129 -9.32 -13.62 17.28
C TYR A 129 -10.20 -12.63 18.05
N GLY A 130 -11.50 -12.55 17.71
CA GLY A 130 -12.49 -11.74 18.42
C GLY A 130 -12.51 -10.27 18.02
N ILE A 131 -11.87 -9.86 16.93
CA ILE A 131 -11.90 -8.49 16.41
C ILE A 131 -13.01 -8.40 15.35
N GLU A 132 -13.98 -7.51 15.55
CA GLU A 132 -15.08 -7.24 14.62
C GLU A 132 -14.62 -6.28 13.50
N PHE A 133 -15.06 -6.50 12.26
CA PHE A 133 -14.85 -5.57 11.15
C PHE A 133 -16.19 -5.11 10.60
N ARG A 134 -16.36 -3.79 10.48
CA ARG A 134 -17.59 -3.15 9.98
C ARG A 134 -17.29 -2.53 8.62
N PHE A 135 -17.78 -3.19 7.58
CA PHE A 135 -17.64 -2.73 6.21
C PHE A 135 -18.71 -1.69 5.90
N VAL A 136 -18.26 -0.54 5.36
CA VAL A 136 -19.14 0.58 4.99
C VAL A 136 -18.86 1.01 3.54
N ASP A 137 -19.81 1.71 2.93
CA ASP A 137 -19.60 2.35 1.63
C ASP A 137 -18.61 3.51 1.79
N GLY A 138 -17.41 3.37 1.21
CA GLY A 138 -16.32 4.36 1.30
C GLY A 138 -16.64 5.72 0.71
N SER A 139 -17.72 5.84 -0.10
CA SER A 139 -18.20 7.10 -0.68
C SER A 139 -19.14 7.89 0.25
N ARG A 140 -19.56 7.30 1.37
CA ARG A 140 -20.62 7.82 2.24
C ARG A 140 -20.12 8.11 3.65
N LEU A 141 -19.79 9.37 3.92
CA LEU A 141 -19.25 9.81 5.21
C LEU A 141 -20.14 9.46 6.39
N GLU A 142 -21.47 9.53 6.22
CA GLU A 142 -22.45 9.22 7.26
C GLU A 142 -22.43 7.74 7.71
N GLU A 143 -21.93 6.84 6.88
CA GLU A 143 -21.79 5.43 7.26
C GLU A 143 -20.62 5.21 8.21
N PHE A 144 -19.50 5.93 8.01
CA PHE A 144 -18.40 5.92 8.97
C PHE A 144 -18.82 6.47 10.33
N GLU A 145 -19.54 7.61 10.35
CA GLU A 145 -20.06 8.20 11.59
C GLU A 145 -20.94 7.23 12.38
N LYS A 146 -21.84 6.50 11.69
CA LYS A 146 -22.74 5.52 12.32
C LYS A 146 -22.04 4.26 12.78
N ALA A 147 -20.98 3.84 12.08
CA ALA A 147 -20.28 2.58 12.36
C ALA A 147 -19.28 2.69 13.52
N ILE A 148 -18.78 3.90 13.83
CA ILE A 148 -17.86 4.13 14.94
C ILE A 148 -18.60 4.10 16.26
N ASP A 149 -18.14 3.28 17.21
CA ASP A 149 -18.66 3.19 18.57
C ASP A 149 -17.54 3.24 19.64
N GLY A 150 -17.88 2.97 20.92
CA GLY A 150 -16.94 2.98 22.03
C GLY A 150 -15.81 1.94 21.94
N ARG A 151 -15.98 0.89 21.10
CA ARG A 151 -15.01 -0.20 20.91
C ARG A 151 -14.18 -0.07 19.63
N THR A 152 -14.47 0.94 18.81
CA THR A 152 -13.74 1.15 17.53
C THR A 152 -12.29 1.58 17.81
N LYS A 153 -11.34 0.88 17.21
CA LYS A 153 -9.88 1.09 17.39
C LYS A 153 -9.18 1.63 16.14
N GLY A 154 -9.86 1.69 15.01
CA GLY A 154 -9.29 2.22 13.77
C GLY A 154 -10.33 2.38 12.68
N VAL A 155 -10.03 3.26 11.74
CA VAL A 155 -10.70 3.32 10.43
C VAL A 155 -9.66 2.90 9.39
N TYR A 156 -9.99 1.93 8.54
CA TYR A 156 -9.08 1.39 7.52
C TYR A 156 -9.58 1.69 6.11
N LEU A 157 -8.69 2.19 5.25
CA LEU A 157 -8.96 2.61 3.88
C LEU A 157 -7.83 2.16 2.95
N GLU A 158 -8.12 2.07 1.64
CA GLU A 158 -7.11 2.03 0.58
C GLU A 158 -7.08 3.38 -0.15
N THR A 159 -5.90 3.84 -0.56
CA THR A 159 -5.76 5.10 -1.33
C THR A 159 -6.49 5.02 -2.66
N ILE A 160 -6.38 3.90 -3.35
CA ILE A 160 -7.12 3.55 -4.55
C ILE A 160 -7.66 2.14 -4.33
N GLY A 161 -8.96 2.01 -4.21
CA GLY A 161 -9.63 0.74 -3.91
C GLY A 161 -9.48 -0.29 -5.04
N ASN A 162 -9.42 -1.56 -4.69
CA ASN A 162 -9.23 -2.67 -5.65
C ASN A 162 -10.40 -3.68 -5.55
N PRO A 163 -11.15 -3.92 -6.62
CA PRO A 163 -10.90 -3.59 -8.02
C PRO A 163 -11.61 -2.34 -8.56
N ARG A 164 -12.40 -1.63 -7.76
CA ARG A 164 -13.28 -0.54 -8.22
C ARG A 164 -12.52 0.73 -8.63
N LEU A 165 -11.29 0.91 -8.12
CA LEU A 165 -10.42 2.07 -8.33
C LEU A 165 -11.04 3.39 -7.82
N ASP A 166 -11.93 3.31 -6.86
CA ASP A 166 -12.46 4.46 -6.13
C ASP A 166 -11.39 5.10 -5.25
N VAL A 167 -11.54 6.40 -5.03
CA VAL A 167 -10.67 7.20 -4.14
C VAL A 167 -11.57 7.84 -3.10
N PRO A 168 -11.41 7.52 -1.79
CA PRO A 168 -12.27 8.03 -0.74
C PRO A 168 -11.98 9.51 -0.41
N ASP A 169 -12.92 10.16 0.28
CA ASP A 169 -12.70 11.50 0.86
C ASP A 169 -11.89 11.37 2.17
N PHE A 170 -10.56 11.36 2.04
CA PHE A 170 -9.66 11.19 3.18
C PHE A 170 -9.88 12.22 4.29
N GLU A 171 -9.99 13.51 3.94
CA GLU A 171 -10.15 14.57 4.95
C GLU A 171 -11.50 14.46 5.67
N GLY A 172 -12.57 14.15 4.93
CA GLY A 172 -13.89 13.95 5.51
C GLY A 172 -13.91 12.77 6.49
N ILE A 173 -13.33 11.63 6.09
CA ILE A 173 -13.27 10.43 6.92
C ILE A 173 -12.33 10.64 8.12
N ALA A 174 -11.16 11.26 7.92
CA ALA A 174 -10.22 11.57 9.01
C ALA A 174 -10.84 12.51 10.05
N ALA A 175 -11.56 13.55 9.60
CA ALA A 175 -12.26 14.45 10.51
C ALA A 175 -13.30 13.74 11.36
N ILE A 176 -14.01 12.75 10.80
CA ILE A 176 -14.96 11.90 11.55
C ILE A 176 -14.20 11.04 12.58
N ALA A 177 -13.22 10.27 12.12
CA ALA A 177 -12.46 9.37 12.99
C ALA A 177 -11.80 10.09 14.17
N HIS A 178 -11.14 11.22 13.89
CA HIS A 178 -10.44 11.99 14.93
C HIS A 178 -11.38 12.64 15.95
N ARG A 179 -12.59 13.07 15.56
CA ARG A 179 -13.61 13.53 16.54
C ARG A 179 -13.96 12.45 17.55
N HIS A 180 -13.89 11.18 17.14
CA HIS A 180 -14.13 10.03 18.02
C HIS A 180 -12.85 9.52 18.71
N GLY A 181 -11.69 10.16 18.50
CA GLY A 181 -10.40 9.72 19.05
C GLY A 181 -9.93 8.37 18.45
N VAL A 182 -10.22 8.13 17.17
CA VAL A 182 -9.90 6.90 16.42
C VAL A 182 -8.88 7.24 15.33
N PRO A 183 -7.76 6.50 15.20
CA PRO A 183 -6.78 6.71 14.14
C PRO A 183 -7.26 6.21 12.78
N VAL A 184 -6.74 6.82 11.71
CA VAL A 184 -6.97 6.42 10.32
C VAL A 184 -5.76 5.68 9.78
N ILE A 185 -6.00 4.47 9.28
CA ILE A 185 -5.01 3.58 8.65
C ILE A 185 -5.28 3.57 7.15
N VAL A 186 -4.26 3.85 6.35
CA VAL A 186 -4.39 3.86 4.89
C VAL A 186 -3.39 2.90 4.26
N ASP A 187 -3.89 1.94 3.48
CA ASP A 187 -3.05 1.18 2.57
C ASP A 187 -2.76 2.02 1.31
N ASN A 188 -1.52 2.46 1.20
CA ASN A 188 -1.03 3.29 0.10
C ASN A 188 -0.31 2.47 -0.98
N THR A 189 -0.53 1.16 -1.03
CA THR A 189 0.14 0.24 -1.96
C THR A 189 -0.04 0.67 -3.42
N PHE A 190 -1.22 1.16 -3.82
CA PHE A 190 -1.52 1.53 -5.22
C PHE A 190 -1.03 2.92 -5.62
N ALA A 191 -0.66 3.76 -4.66
CA ALA A 191 -0.30 5.15 -4.91
C ALA A 191 0.98 5.62 -4.18
N PRO A 192 2.06 4.78 -4.08
CA PRO A 192 3.29 5.24 -3.45
C PRO A 192 3.79 6.48 -4.19
N ILE A 193 4.22 7.50 -3.44
CA ILE A 193 4.64 8.84 -3.90
C ILE A 193 3.60 9.67 -4.67
N LEU A 194 2.56 9.05 -5.25
CA LEU A 194 1.42 9.77 -5.85
C LEU A 194 0.54 10.40 -4.78
N SER A 195 0.34 9.70 -3.67
CA SER A 195 -0.36 10.23 -2.50
C SER A 195 0.55 10.21 -1.28
N ARG A 196 0.36 11.19 -0.41
CA ARG A 196 0.95 11.25 0.93
C ARG A 196 -0.18 11.33 1.95
N PRO A 197 -0.79 10.20 2.33
CA PRO A 197 -2.00 10.16 3.14
C PRO A 197 -1.91 10.94 4.46
N PHE A 198 -0.69 11.09 5.02
CA PHE A 198 -0.46 11.91 6.22
C PHE A 198 -0.75 13.41 6.04
N GLU A 199 -0.77 13.91 4.81
CA GLU A 199 -1.15 15.29 4.49
C GLU A 199 -2.66 15.48 4.55
N TRP A 200 -3.40 14.35 4.47
CA TRP A 200 -4.86 14.32 4.40
C TRP A 200 -5.53 13.70 5.64
N GLY A 201 -4.75 13.52 6.72
CA GLY A 201 -5.28 13.08 8.01
C GLY A 201 -5.13 11.59 8.32
N ALA A 202 -4.41 10.82 7.52
CA ALA A 202 -4.01 9.48 7.93
C ALA A 202 -3.02 9.54 9.11
N ASP A 203 -3.07 8.54 9.98
CA ASP A 203 -2.17 8.40 11.13
C ASP A 203 -1.16 7.29 10.92
N ILE A 204 -1.57 6.23 10.25
CA ILE A 204 -0.74 5.06 9.92
C ILE A 204 -0.90 4.77 8.45
N VAL A 205 0.22 4.53 7.76
CA VAL A 205 0.24 4.06 6.37
C VAL A 205 0.82 2.67 6.33
N VAL A 206 0.22 1.78 5.53
CA VAL A 206 0.77 0.46 5.23
C VAL A 206 1.02 0.32 3.73
N HIS A 207 1.98 -0.53 3.37
CA HIS A 207 2.24 -0.91 1.98
C HIS A 207 2.55 -2.38 1.86
N SER A 208 2.08 -2.99 0.79
CA SER A 208 2.75 -4.16 0.23
C SER A 208 3.95 -3.68 -0.60
N ALA A 209 5.15 -3.76 -0.04
CA ALA A 209 6.38 -3.41 -0.75
C ALA A 209 6.64 -4.32 -1.97
N THR A 210 5.98 -5.49 -2.00
CA THR A 210 5.94 -6.45 -3.10
C THR A 210 5.55 -5.83 -4.45
N LYS A 211 4.72 -4.75 -4.42
CA LYS A 211 4.08 -4.13 -5.59
C LYS A 211 4.99 -3.05 -6.20
N TRP A 212 4.53 -1.82 -6.34
CA TRP A 212 5.30 -0.74 -6.98
C TRP A 212 6.63 -0.41 -6.31
N ILE A 213 6.74 -0.56 -4.97
CA ILE A 213 8.00 -0.31 -4.26
C ILE A 213 9.09 -1.22 -4.79
N GLY A 214 8.86 -2.53 -4.82
CA GLY A 214 9.78 -3.49 -5.43
C GLY A 214 9.82 -3.37 -6.94
N GLY A 215 8.67 -3.36 -7.60
CA GLY A 215 8.46 -3.05 -9.01
C GLY A 215 8.95 -4.08 -10.01
N HIS A 216 9.43 -5.25 -9.58
CA HIS A 216 10.08 -6.24 -10.44
C HIS A 216 9.56 -7.68 -10.22
N GLY A 217 8.60 -7.88 -9.33
CA GLY A 217 8.07 -9.20 -9.01
C GLY A 217 9.07 -10.16 -8.34
N THR A 218 10.15 -9.64 -7.75
CA THR A 218 11.29 -10.44 -7.25
C THR A 218 11.24 -10.74 -5.76
N ALA A 219 10.57 -9.91 -4.96
CA ALA A 219 10.59 -10.01 -3.50
C ALA A 219 9.21 -9.76 -2.89
N ILE A 220 8.91 -10.43 -1.79
CA ILE A 220 7.73 -10.19 -0.97
C ILE A 220 8.15 -9.41 0.27
N GLY A 221 7.39 -8.37 0.61
CA GLY A 221 7.58 -7.57 1.82
C GLY A 221 6.43 -6.61 2.06
N GLY A 222 6.41 -6.02 3.24
CA GLY A 222 5.50 -4.98 3.65
C GLY A 222 6.20 -3.93 4.48
N VAL A 223 5.54 -2.82 4.71
CA VAL A 223 6.03 -1.78 5.60
C VAL A 223 4.86 -1.05 6.26
N ILE A 224 5.05 -0.72 7.53
CA ILE A 224 4.15 0.13 8.33
C ILE A 224 4.87 1.46 8.51
N VAL A 225 4.19 2.58 8.33
CA VAL A 225 4.73 3.92 8.58
C VAL A 225 3.83 4.65 9.57
N ASP A 226 4.44 5.29 10.55
CA ASP A 226 3.76 6.08 11.58
C ASP A 226 3.91 7.57 11.28
N SER A 227 2.82 8.31 11.27
CA SER A 227 2.85 9.78 11.14
C SER A 227 3.45 10.46 12.36
N GLY A 228 3.36 9.84 13.55
CA GLY A 228 3.67 10.43 14.83
C GLY A 228 2.74 11.57 15.25
N LYS A 229 1.57 11.74 14.58
CA LYS A 229 0.65 12.85 14.81
C LYS A 229 -0.54 12.48 15.70
N PHE A 230 -0.92 11.20 15.75
CA PHE A 230 -2.05 10.77 16.58
C PHE A 230 -1.68 10.85 18.06
N ASP A 231 -2.52 11.53 18.84
CA ASP A 231 -2.32 11.66 20.29
C ASP A 231 -2.86 10.43 21.03
N TRP A 232 -1.99 9.41 21.17
CA TRP A 232 -2.30 8.16 21.86
C TRP A 232 -2.63 8.40 23.34
N ALA A 233 -2.07 9.45 23.95
CA ALA A 233 -2.28 9.77 25.38
C ALA A 233 -3.63 10.44 25.63
N ALA A 234 -4.10 11.28 24.71
CA ALA A 234 -5.39 11.95 24.82
C ALA A 234 -6.58 11.02 24.60
N SER A 235 -6.40 9.95 23.81
CA SER A 235 -7.49 9.01 23.53
C SER A 235 -7.61 7.94 24.62
N ALA A 236 -8.69 8.01 25.42
CA ALA A 236 -8.99 7.01 26.46
C ALA A 236 -9.10 5.56 25.91
N ARG A 237 -9.34 5.41 24.60
CA ARG A 237 -9.41 4.12 23.89
C ARG A 237 -8.11 3.35 23.95
N PHE A 238 -6.98 4.05 23.99
CA PHE A 238 -5.63 3.49 23.87
C PHE A 238 -4.82 3.57 25.15
N LYS A 239 -5.45 4.00 26.26
CA LYS A 239 -4.76 4.17 27.55
C LYS A 239 -4.04 2.89 27.97
N ALA A 240 -4.73 1.74 27.95
CA ALA A 240 -4.18 0.46 28.37
C ALA A 240 -3.07 -0.07 27.44
N ASP A 241 -2.99 0.43 26.20
CA ASP A 241 -2.05 -0.09 25.20
C ASP A 241 -0.81 0.78 25.04
N PHE A 242 -0.91 2.10 25.33
CA PHE A 242 0.16 3.05 25.06
C PHE A 242 0.57 3.91 26.25
N VAL A 243 -0.33 4.11 27.23
CA VAL A 243 -0.10 5.02 28.37
C VAL A 243 0.21 4.24 29.65
N ASP A 244 -0.59 3.22 29.94
CA ASP A 244 -0.39 2.40 31.14
C ASP A 244 0.91 1.57 31.01
N PRO A 245 1.56 1.24 32.15
CA PRO A 245 2.78 0.45 32.15
C PRO A 245 2.60 -0.93 31.52
N ASP A 246 3.41 -1.25 30.50
CA ASP A 246 3.39 -2.56 29.82
C ASP A 246 4.16 -3.60 30.65
N PRO A 247 3.50 -4.65 31.17
CA PRO A 247 4.16 -5.67 31.97
C PRO A 247 5.16 -6.50 31.16
N SER A 248 5.01 -6.60 29.82
CA SER A 248 5.92 -7.33 28.94
C SER A 248 7.25 -6.60 28.71
N TYR A 249 7.31 -5.30 29.05
CA TYR A 249 8.49 -4.45 28.94
C TYR A 249 8.80 -3.71 30.25
N HIS A 250 8.86 -4.43 31.36
CA HIS A 250 9.27 -3.90 32.67
C HIS A 250 8.50 -2.64 33.14
N GLY A 251 7.25 -2.50 32.71
CA GLY A 251 6.42 -1.36 33.08
C GLY A 251 6.64 -0.09 32.23
N VAL A 252 7.20 -0.21 31.04
CA VAL A 252 7.35 0.93 30.13
C VAL A 252 5.97 1.47 29.70
N SER A 253 5.78 2.78 29.82
CA SER A 253 4.72 3.51 29.12
C SER A 253 5.25 3.96 27.77
N TYR A 254 4.64 3.48 26.66
CA TYR A 254 5.14 3.81 25.32
C TYR A 254 5.06 5.31 25.02
N THR A 255 3.96 5.97 25.37
CA THR A 255 3.81 7.43 25.20
C THR A 255 4.75 8.21 26.11
N GLY A 256 4.94 7.75 27.34
CA GLY A 256 5.85 8.40 28.31
C GLY A 256 7.32 8.28 27.92
N ALA A 257 7.73 7.11 27.40
CA ALA A 257 9.13 6.85 27.06
C ALA A 257 9.51 7.36 25.65
N PHE A 258 8.59 7.28 24.67
CA PHE A 258 8.91 7.44 23.26
C PHE A 258 8.11 8.55 22.55
N GLY A 259 7.16 9.18 23.24
CA GLY A 259 6.37 10.28 22.68
C GLY A 259 5.68 9.90 21.37
N ASN A 260 6.00 10.61 20.29
CA ASN A 260 5.42 10.41 18.97
C ASN A 260 5.89 9.13 18.23
N LEU A 261 6.84 8.39 18.77
CA LEU A 261 7.28 7.07 18.27
C LEU A 261 6.55 5.90 18.95
N ALA A 262 5.60 6.18 19.85
CA ALA A 262 4.96 5.16 20.67
C ALA A 262 4.36 4.00 19.87
N PHE A 263 3.63 4.30 18.79
CA PHE A 263 2.99 3.26 17.97
C PHE A 263 4.02 2.41 17.23
N ILE A 264 4.95 3.03 16.50
CA ILE A 264 5.89 2.27 15.67
C ILE A 264 6.85 1.43 16.50
N LEU A 265 7.25 1.91 17.67
CA LEU A 265 8.09 1.15 18.60
C LEU A 265 7.31 -0.02 19.22
N LYS A 266 6.07 0.19 19.66
CA LYS A 266 5.22 -0.90 20.14
C LYS A 266 5.03 -1.98 19.06
N ALA A 267 4.71 -1.57 17.84
CA ALA A 267 4.58 -2.50 16.72
C ALA A 267 5.87 -3.31 16.46
N ARG A 268 7.05 -2.71 16.66
CA ARG A 268 8.37 -3.38 16.53
C ARG A 268 8.67 -4.31 17.70
N VAL A 269 8.64 -3.78 18.93
CA VAL A 269 9.18 -4.50 20.09
C VAL A 269 8.20 -5.50 20.71
N GLN A 270 6.92 -5.40 20.39
CA GLN A 270 5.88 -6.34 20.79
C GLN A 270 5.32 -7.07 19.55
N GLY A 271 4.72 -6.37 18.59
CA GLY A 271 4.10 -6.96 17.43
C GLY A 271 5.08 -7.82 16.61
N LEU A 272 6.08 -7.21 16.01
CA LEU A 272 7.06 -7.92 15.16
C LEU A 272 7.89 -8.93 15.95
N ARG A 273 8.40 -8.54 17.13
CA ARG A 273 9.22 -9.42 17.96
C ARG A 273 8.51 -10.74 18.28
N ASP A 274 7.24 -10.66 18.67
CA ASP A 274 6.49 -11.80 19.21
C ASP A 274 5.84 -12.63 18.11
N LEU A 275 5.32 -12.00 17.04
CA LEU A 275 4.66 -12.68 15.92
C LEU A 275 5.62 -13.12 14.80
N GLY A 276 6.80 -12.50 14.73
CA GLY A 276 7.91 -13.02 13.93
C GLY A 276 7.88 -12.75 12.43
N ALA A 277 6.99 -11.89 11.94
CA ALA A 277 6.86 -11.57 10.51
C ALA A 277 8.01 -10.67 9.99
N ALA A 278 9.27 -11.05 10.23
CA ALA A 278 10.46 -10.26 9.92
C ALA A 278 10.77 -10.21 8.43
N LEU A 279 11.20 -9.04 7.95
CA LEU A 279 11.68 -8.85 6.58
C LEU A 279 13.12 -9.37 6.44
N SER A 280 13.39 -10.09 5.35
CA SER A 280 14.75 -10.51 5.01
C SER A 280 15.61 -9.31 4.59
N PRO A 281 16.88 -9.19 5.04
CA PRO A 281 17.78 -8.14 4.57
C PRO A 281 18.07 -8.20 3.06
N PHE A 282 17.99 -9.38 2.44
CA PHE A 282 18.06 -9.50 0.97
C PHE A 282 16.85 -8.87 0.30
N ASN A 283 15.63 -9.07 0.83
CA ASN A 283 14.44 -8.43 0.29
C ASN A 283 14.47 -6.92 0.53
N SER A 284 14.96 -6.47 1.70
CA SER A 284 15.19 -5.04 1.98
C SER A 284 16.11 -4.40 0.95
N PHE A 285 17.20 -5.08 0.60
CA PHE A 285 18.13 -4.62 -0.44
C PHE A 285 17.44 -4.52 -1.81
N LEU A 286 16.66 -5.53 -2.21
CA LEU A 286 15.90 -5.48 -3.47
C LEU A 286 14.88 -4.35 -3.49
N PHE A 287 14.23 -4.05 -2.36
CA PHE A 287 13.31 -2.91 -2.25
C PHE A 287 14.04 -1.57 -2.32
N LEU A 288 15.24 -1.45 -1.75
CA LEU A 288 16.08 -0.26 -1.93
C LEU A 288 16.41 -0.03 -3.40
N GLN A 289 16.74 -1.08 -4.16
CA GLN A 289 16.95 -0.99 -5.61
C GLN A 289 15.68 -0.54 -6.34
N GLY A 290 14.51 -1.09 -5.95
CA GLY A 290 13.22 -0.68 -6.51
C GLY A 290 12.88 0.78 -6.22
N LEU A 291 13.15 1.26 -5.00
CA LEU A 291 12.88 2.64 -4.60
C LEU A 291 13.66 3.66 -5.41
N GLU A 292 14.92 3.36 -5.75
CA GLU A 292 15.77 4.29 -6.51
C GLU A 292 15.18 4.68 -7.87
N SER A 293 14.41 3.79 -8.50
CA SER A 293 13.73 4.05 -9.78
C SER A 293 12.22 4.31 -9.63
N LEU A 294 11.69 4.27 -8.42
CA LEU A 294 10.25 4.37 -8.18
C LEU A 294 9.60 5.61 -8.83
N PRO A 295 10.15 6.84 -8.68
CA PRO A 295 9.54 8.02 -9.27
C PRO A 295 9.40 7.92 -10.81
N LEU A 296 10.44 7.48 -11.48
CA LEU A 296 10.44 7.30 -12.94
C LEU A 296 9.45 6.22 -13.39
N ARG A 297 9.36 5.11 -12.63
CA ARG A 297 8.42 4.03 -12.95
C ARG A 297 6.97 4.47 -12.76
N ILE A 298 6.66 5.13 -11.64
CA ILE A 298 5.31 5.59 -11.34
C ILE A 298 4.82 6.61 -12.36
N GLU A 299 5.67 7.54 -12.80
CA GLU A 299 5.36 8.47 -13.89
C GLU A 299 5.02 7.71 -15.19
N ARG A 300 5.85 6.75 -15.60
CA ARG A 300 5.63 5.95 -16.80
C ARG A 300 4.41 5.03 -16.68
N HIS A 301 4.20 4.37 -15.57
CA HIS A 301 3.01 3.56 -15.31
C HIS A 301 1.73 4.41 -15.44
N SER A 302 1.72 5.59 -14.81
CA SER A 302 0.54 6.48 -14.82
C SER A 302 0.26 7.04 -16.22
N SER A 303 1.30 7.47 -16.95
CA SER A 303 1.14 7.98 -18.32
C SER A 303 0.64 6.90 -19.28
N ASN A 304 1.20 5.70 -19.21
CA ASN A 304 0.76 4.56 -20.03
C ASN A 304 -0.67 4.15 -19.66
N ALA A 305 -1.01 4.06 -18.37
CA ALA A 305 -2.35 3.69 -17.91
C ALA A 305 -3.41 4.70 -18.37
N LEU A 306 -3.11 6.00 -18.32
CA LEU A 306 -4.01 7.04 -18.83
C LEU A 306 -4.21 6.93 -20.35
N ALA A 307 -3.15 6.66 -21.11
CA ALA A 307 -3.25 6.48 -22.55
C ALA A 307 -4.08 5.24 -22.93
N VAL A 308 -3.84 4.10 -22.24
CA VAL A 308 -4.64 2.88 -22.38
C VAL A 308 -6.11 3.13 -22.03
N ALA A 309 -6.39 3.78 -20.90
CA ALA A 309 -7.76 4.06 -20.48
C ALA A 309 -8.52 4.92 -21.51
N LYS A 310 -7.90 6.00 -22.01
CA LYS A 310 -8.48 6.86 -23.06
C LYS A 310 -8.69 6.11 -24.38
N TRP A 311 -7.80 5.19 -24.73
CA TRP A 311 -7.94 4.36 -25.93
C TRP A 311 -9.08 3.34 -25.76
N LEU A 312 -9.20 2.71 -24.59
CA LEU A 312 -10.29 1.79 -24.27
C LEU A 312 -11.68 2.49 -24.29
N GLU A 313 -11.81 3.73 -23.80
CA GLU A 313 -13.08 4.48 -23.86
C GLU A 313 -13.63 4.65 -25.29
N LYS A 314 -12.74 4.68 -26.29
CA LYS A 314 -13.12 4.82 -27.71
C LYS A 314 -13.34 3.47 -28.42
N ASN A 315 -13.00 2.35 -27.79
CA ASN A 315 -13.07 1.05 -28.42
C ASN A 315 -14.52 0.49 -28.38
N PRO A 316 -15.14 0.19 -29.52
CA PRO A 316 -16.56 -0.24 -29.59
C PRO A 316 -16.82 -1.60 -28.91
N ALA A 317 -15.80 -2.42 -28.67
CA ALA A 317 -15.91 -3.69 -27.94
C ALA A 317 -15.97 -3.52 -26.43
N ILE A 318 -15.69 -2.32 -25.91
CA ILE A 318 -15.66 -2.01 -24.48
C ILE A 318 -17.00 -1.44 -24.04
N SER A 319 -17.51 -1.88 -22.90
CA SER A 319 -18.78 -1.41 -22.33
C SER A 319 -18.58 -0.28 -21.32
N TRP A 320 -17.49 -0.30 -20.56
CA TRP A 320 -17.10 0.72 -19.60
C TRP A 320 -15.61 0.65 -19.30
N VAL A 321 -15.03 1.76 -18.84
CA VAL A 321 -13.64 1.85 -18.37
C VAL A 321 -13.64 2.52 -17.00
N SER A 322 -12.92 1.97 -16.05
CA SER A 322 -12.67 2.57 -14.74
C SER A 322 -11.19 2.89 -14.61
N TYR A 323 -10.89 4.17 -14.46
CA TYR A 323 -9.55 4.69 -14.17
C TYR A 323 -9.70 6.09 -13.56
N PRO A 324 -9.11 6.35 -12.36
CA PRO A 324 -9.33 7.62 -11.64
C PRO A 324 -8.88 8.87 -12.39
N GLY A 325 -7.99 8.71 -13.38
CA GLY A 325 -7.52 9.78 -14.25
C GLY A 325 -8.48 10.20 -15.37
N LEU A 326 -9.57 9.47 -15.60
CA LEU A 326 -10.60 9.85 -16.57
C LEU A 326 -11.59 10.83 -15.93
N ALA A 327 -11.95 11.89 -16.64
CA ALA A 327 -12.94 12.85 -16.17
C ALA A 327 -14.34 12.24 -15.97
N SER A 328 -14.62 11.12 -16.66
CA SER A 328 -15.83 10.32 -16.53
C SER A 328 -15.89 9.49 -15.24
N HIS A 329 -14.75 9.28 -14.57
CA HIS A 329 -14.68 8.44 -13.37
C HIS A 329 -15.35 9.13 -12.16
N PRO A 330 -16.24 8.43 -11.40
CA PRO A 330 -16.96 9.04 -10.29
C PRO A 330 -16.07 9.68 -9.22
N ALA A 331 -14.91 9.05 -8.93
CA ALA A 331 -13.94 9.52 -7.94
C ALA A 331 -12.90 10.50 -8.51
N HIS A 332 -13.01 10.94 -9.77
CA HIS A 332 -12.00 11.81 -10.40
C HIS A 332 -11.71 13.09 -9.59
N LYS A 333 -12.73 13.69 -8.98
CA LYS A 333 -12.58 14.88 -8.13
C LYS A 333 -11.64 14.61 -6.94
N PHE A 334 -11.78 13.49 -6.27
CA PHE A 334 -10.93 13.12 -5.14
C PHE A 334 -9.55 12.67 -5.63
N ALA A 335 -9.49 11.91 -6.73
CA ALA A 335 -8.23 11.54 -7.34
C ALA A 335 -7.39 12.76 -7.72
N ALA A 336 -8.00 13.77 -8.37
CA ALA A 336 -7.32 15.02 -8.73
C ALA A 336 -6.88 15.85 -7.50
N LYS A 337 -7.53 15.67 -6.34
CA LYS A 337 -7.16 16.34 -5.09
C LYS A 337 -6.03 15.64 -4.36
N TYR A 338 -6.09 14.31 -4.26
CA TYR A 338 -5.24 13.52 -3.36
C TYR A 338 -4.05 12.83 -4.05
N LEU A 339 -4.07 12.74 -5.39
CA LEU A 339 -2.99 12.15 -6.17
C LEU A 339 -2.23 13.24 -6.93
N ASN A 340 -0.91 13.21 -6.87
CA ASN A 340 -0.04 14.19 -7.49
C ASN A 340 0.84 13.54 -8.56
N GLY A 341 0.85 14.11 -9.77
CA GLY A 341 1.72 13.64 -10.86
C GLY A 341 1.23 12.40 -11.62
N GLY A 342 0.06 11.85 -11.27
CA GLY A 342 -0.53 10.69 -11.95
C GLY A 342 -1.68 10.06 -11.18
N TYR A 343 -2.28 9.01 -11.75
CA TYR A 343 -3.47 8.36 -11.20
C TYR A 343 -3.28 6.84 -11.01
N GLY A 344 -2.03 6.39 -10.92
CA GLY A 344 -1.68 4.98 -10.75
C GLY A 344 -1.58 4.20 -12.05
N GLY A 345 -1.16 2.93 -11.96
CA GLY A 345 -0.88 2.05 -13.10
C GLY A 345 -1.93 0.96 -13.32
N VAL A 346 -3.08 0.99 -12.64
CA VAL A 346 -4.14 -0.02 -12.78
C VAL A 346 -5.32 0.55 -13.54
N VAL A 347 -5.82 -0.20 -14.54
CA VAL A 347 -7.03 0.10 -15.31
C VAL A 347 -7.95 -1.10 -15.24
N THR A 348 -9.23 -0.90 -15.02
CA THR A 348 -10.25 -1.94 -15.17
C THR A 348 -11.25 -1.55 -16.25
N PHE A 349 -11.76 -2.53 -16.97
CA PHE A 349 -12.75 -2.28 -18.02
C PHE A 349 -13.66 -3.50 -18.23
N GLY A 350 -14.84 -3.26 -18.79
CA GLY A 350 -15.79 -4.29 -19.18
C GLY A 350 -15.67 -4.63 -20.65
N LEU A 351 -15.36 -5.90 -20.98
CA LEU A 351 -15.35 -6.39 -22.36
C LEU A 351 -16.73 -6.93 -22.74
N LYS A 352 -17.29 -6.48 -23.86
CA LYS A 352 -18.55 -7.02 -24.39
C LYS A 352 -18.40 -8.52 -24.73
N GLY A 353 -19.38 -9.32 -24.34
CA GLY A 353 -19.37 -10.78 -24.51
C GLY A 353 -19.13 -11.56 -23.21
N GLY A 354 -19.01 -10.87 -22.06
CA GLY A 354 -18.99 -11.47 -20.72
C GLY A 354 -17.79 -12.38 -20.46
N VAL A 355 -17.99 -13.42 -19.65
CA VAL A 355 -16.92 -14.32 -19.18
C VAL A 355 -16.14 -14.99 -20.31
N ASP A 356 -16.82 -15.45 -21.37
CA ASP A 356 -16.16 -16.16 -22.46
C ASP A 356 -15.26 -15.24 -23.30
N ALA A 357 -15.71 -14.01 -23.56
CA ALA A 357 -14.89 -13.00 -24.22
C ALA A 357 -13.69 -12.61 -23.33
N GLY A 358 -13.91 -12.43 -22.02
CA GLY A 358 -12.84 -12.16 -21.06
C GLY A 358 -11.76 -13.25 -21.04
N ARG A 359 -12.16 -14.51 -20.99
CA ARG A 359 -11.22 -15.66 -21.09
C ARG A 359 -10.44 -15.65 -22.39
N LYS A 360 -11.14 -15.49 -23.52
CA LYS A 360 -10.50 -15.47 -24.83
C LYS A 360 -9.53 -14.29 -24.99
N LEU A 361 -9.85 -13.13 -24.38
CA LEU A 361 -8.95 -11.98 -24.34
C LEU A 361 -7.64 -12.32 -23.63
N ILE A 362 -7.72 -12.81 -22.38
CA ILE A 362 -6.51 -13.11 -21.59
C ILE A 362 -5.67 -14.24 -22.17
N ASP A 363 -6.29 -15.16 -22.93
CA ASP A 363 -5.58 -16.23 -23.67
C ASP A 363 -4.96 -15.73 -24.99
N SER A 364 -5.35 -14.54 -25.47
CA SER A 364 -4.91 -13.99 -26.76
C SER A 364 -3.81 -12.94 -26.66
N VAL A 365 -3.53 -12.39 -25.48
CA VAL A 365 -2.44 -11.43 -25.28
C VAL A 365 -1.07 -12.10 -25.49
N LYS A 366 -0.10 -11.31 -25.95
CA LYS A 366 1.26 -11.77 -26.25
C LYS A 366 2.32 -11.03 -25.44
N LEU A 367 2.08 -9.76 -25.14
CA LEU A 367 2.94 -8.91 -24.34
C LEU A 367 2.57 -8.99 -22.85
N PHE A 368 1.28 -8.89 -22.55
CA PHE A 368 0.78 -8.96 -21.18
C PHE A 368 0.98 -10.36 -20.59
N SER A 369 1.45 -10.40 -19.35
CA SER A 369 1.53 -11.66 -18.59
C SER A 369 0.24 -11.91 -17.82
N LEU A 370 -0.35 -13.10 -17.96
CA LEU A 370 -1.51 -13.53 -17.18
C LEU A 370 -1.06 -14.00 -15.80
N LEU A 371 -1.27 -13.17 -14.79
CA LEU A 371 -0.98 -13.52 -13.39
C LEU A 371 -1.67 -12.57 -12.40
N ALA A 372 -1.77 -13.02 -11.14
CA ALA A 372 -2.41 -12.28 -10.06
C ALA A 372 -1.40 -11.37 -9.32
N ASN A 373 -0.92 -10.31 -9.96
CA ASN A 373 -0.09 -9.28 -9.33
C ASN A 373 -0.45 -7.90 -9.88
N VAL A 374 0.19 -6.84 -9.35
CA VAL A 374 0.15 -5.46 -9.83
C VAL A 374 1.48 -4.77 -9.54
N GLY A 375 1.79 -3.70 -10.26
CA GLY A 375 2.97 -2.86 -9.98
C GLY A 375 4.30 -3.42 -10.45
N ASP A 376 4.29 -4.47 -11.28
CA ASP A 376 5.48 -4.95 -11.98
C ASP A 376 5.81 -3.98 -13.13
N ALA A 377 7.09 -3.82 -13.45
CA ALA A 377 7.56 -3.06 -14.60
C ALA A 377 6.99 -3.58 -15.93
N LYS A 378 6.63 -4.88 -15.99
CA LYS A 378 5.96 -5.52 -17.13
C LYS A 378 4.45 -5.43 -16.96
N SER A 379 3.76 -5.28 -18.10
CA SER A 379 2.30 -5.25 -18.15
C SER A 379 1.67 -6.61 -17.80
N LEU A 380 0.67 -6.57 -16.90
CA LEU A 380 -0.03 -7.74 -16.39
C LEU A 380 -1.53 -7.62 -16.68
N ILE A 381 -2.17 -8.76 -16.92
CA ILE A 381 -3.62 -8.86 -17.18
C ILE A 381 -4.23 -9.99 -16.35
N ILE A 382 -5.47 -9.79 -15.93
CA ILE A 382 -6.26 -10.84 -15.29
C ILE A 382 -7.75 -10.60 -15.54
N HIS A 383 -8.53 -11.70 -15.65
CA HIS A 383 -9.98 -11.70 -15.66
C HIS A 383 -10.47 -12.24 -14.30
N PRO A 384 -10.80 -11.37 -13.32
CA PRO A 384 -11.04 -11.77 -11.93
C PRO A 384 -12.16 -12.80 -11.77
N ALA A 385 -13.26 -12.68 -12.52
CA ALA A 385 -14.40 -13.59 -12.39
C ALA A 385 -14.05 -15.05 -12.72
N SER A 386 -13.11 -15.31 -13.65
CA SER A 386 -12.69 -16.67 -14.01
C SER A 386 -11.42 -17.14 -13.31
N THR A 387 -10.81 -16.31 -12.43
CA THR A 387 -9.53 -16.60 -11.78
C THR A 387 -9.57 -16.32 -10.28
N THR A 388 -9.22 -15.12 -9.84
CA THR A 388 -9.04 -14.77 -8.42
C THR A 388 -10.32 -14.80 -7.61
N HIS A 389 -11.50 -14.67 -8.22
CA HIS A 389 -12.80 -14.67 -7.58
C HIS A 389 -13.68 -15.85 -8.03
N GLN A 390 -13.11 -16.82 -8.74
CA GLN A 390 -13.84 -18.00 -9.27
C GLN A 390 -14.56 -18.82 -8.17
N GLN A 391 -14.05 -18.75 -6.93
CA GLN A 391 -14.62 -19.48 -5.79
C GLN A 391 -15.86 -18.82 -5.19
N LEU A 392 -16.13 -17.55 -5.53
CA LEU A 392 -17.28 -16.81 -5.03
C LEU A 392 -18.53 -17.12 -5.88
N SER A 393 -19.70 -17.05 -5.27
CA SER A 393 -20.96 -17.03 -6.01
C SER A 393 -21.03 -15.81 -6.94
N ALA A 394 -21.87 -15.85 -7.97
CA ALA A 394 -22.05 -14.70 -8.88
C ALA A 394 -22.50 -13.44 -8.14
N GLU A 395 -23.33 -13.60 -7.09
CA GLU A 395 -23.82 -12.52 -6.23
C GLU A 395 -22.67 -11.92 -5.39
N ASP A 396 -21.83 -12.77 -4.79
CA ASP A 396 -20.67 -12.32 -4.00
C ASP A 396 -19.59 -11.68 -4.89
N GLN A 397 -19.40 -12.16 -6.11
CA GLN A 397 -18.52 -11.52 -7.08
C GLN A 397 -18.97 -10.08 -7.36
N VAL A 398 -20.25 -9.88 -7.68
CA VAL A 398 -20.82 -8.54 -7.93
C VAL A 398 -20.73 -7.66 -6.68
N ALA A 399 -21.03 -8.20 -5.50
CA ALA A 399 -20.90 -7.48 -4.23
C ALA A 399 -19.47 -7.00 -3.97
N SER A 400 -18.45 -7.79 -4.35
CA SER A 400 -17.04 -7.43 -4.27
C SER A 400 -16.56 -6.50 -5.41
N GLY A 401 -17.45 -6.12 -6.33
CA GLY A 401 -17.14 -5.26 -7.50
C GLY A 401 -16.57 -5.99 -8.69
N VAL A 402 -16.68 -7.32 -8.73
CA VAL A 402 -16.23 -8.14 -9.86
C VAL A 402 -17.45 -8.54 -10.70
N THR A 403 -17.57 -7.93 -11.88
CA THR A 403 -18.61 -8.29 -12.85
C THR A 403 -18.08 -9.33 -13.85
N PRO A 404 -18.98 -10.10 -14.53
CA PRO A 404 -18.57 -11.14 -15.46
C PRO A 404 -17.69 -10.68 -16.62
N GLU A 405 -17.82 -9.42 -17.03
CA GLU A 405 -17.07 -8.81 -18.12
C GLU A 405 -15.80 -8.07 -17.68
N LEU A 406 -15.52 -7.99 -16.36
CA LEU A 406 -14.43 -7.19 -15.83
C LEU A 406 -13.07 -7.79 -16.17
N VAL A 407 -12.21 -6.99 -16.80
CA VAL A 407 -10.79 -7.26 -17.01
C VAL A 407 -9.98 -6.21 -16.23
N ARG A 408 -8.93 -6.64 -15.54
CA ARG A 408 -8.00 -5.75 -14.86
C ARG A 408 -6.62 -5.81 -15.50
N LEU A 409 -6.08 -4.63 -15.80
CA LEU A 409 -4.71 -4.42 -16.25
C LEU A 409 -3.88 -3.81 -15.12
N SER A 410 -2.64 -4.27 -14.96
CA SER A 410 -1.58 -3.51 -14.34
C SER A 410 -0.63 -3.10 -15.46
N VAL A 411 -0.74 -1.85 -15.89
CA VAL A 411 -0.05 -1.34 -17.07
C VAL A 411 1.42 -1.10 -16.71
N GLY A 412 2.33 -1.68 -17.47
CA GLY A 412 3.77 -1.61 -17.28
C GLY A 412 4.42 -0.35 -17.87
N ILE A 413 5.75 -0.40 -17.97
CA ILE A 413 6.56 0.73 -18.47
C ILE A 413 7.05 0.53 -19.91
N GLU A 414 6.54 -0.46 -20.61
CA GLU A 414 6.84 -0.73 -22.02
C GLU A 414 6.41 0.45 -22.90
N HIS A 415 6.78 0.44 -24.17
CA HIS A 415 6.34 1.47 -25.11
C HIS A 415 4.81 1.40 -25.29
N ILE A 416 4.15 2.55 -25.22
CA ILE A 416 2.68 2.62 -25.23
C ILE A 416 2.05 2.01 -26.48
N ASP A 417 2.67 2.17 -27.64
CA ASP A 417 2.14 1.63 -28.88
C ASP A 417 2.17 0.09 -28.87
N ASP A 418 3.18 -0.53 -28.27
CA ASP A 418 3.26 -2.00 -28.15
C ASP A 418 2.19 -2.52 -27.19
N ILE A 419 1.93 -1.82 -26.08
CA ILE A 419 0.85 -2.13 -25.13
C ILE A 419 -0.51 -2.08 -25.83
N ILE A 420 -0.79 -1.00 -26.57
CA ILE A 420 -2.06 -0.82 -27.28
C ILE A 420 -2.20 -1.85 -28.40
N ALA A 421 -1.13 -2.12 -29.16
CA ALA A 421 -1.16 -3.10 -30.24
C ALA A 421 -1.49 -4.51 -29.74
N ASP A 422 -0.94 -4.91 -28.59
CA ASP A 422 -1.24 -6.22 -28.00
C ASP A 422 -2.69 -6.30 -27.51
N LEU A 423 -3.20 -5.24 -26.87
CA LEU A 423 -4.61 -5.18 -26.46
C LEU A 423 -5.56 -5.19 -27.65
N ASP A 424 -5.27 -4.45 -28.73
CA ASP A 424 -6.15 -4.37 -29.91
C ASP A 424 -6.26 -5.73 -30.61
N GLN A 425 -5.13 -6.41 -30.84
CA GLN A 425 -5.14 -7.73 -31.44
C GLN A 425 -5.88 -8.76 -30.58
N ALA A 426 -5.74 -8.69 -29.25
CA ALA A 426 -6.40 -9.61 -28.32
C ALA A 426 -7.91 -9.33 -28.20
N ILE A 427 -8.33 -8.06 -28.13
CA ILE A 427 -9.75 -7.66 -28.16
C ILE A 427 -10.41 -8.11 -29.47
N LYS A 428 -9.75 -7.89 -30.62
CA LYS A 428 -10.24 -8.35 -31.92
C LYS A 428 -10.38 -9.86 -31.97
N ALA A 429 -9.42 -10.61 -31.46
CA ALA A 429 -9.49 -12.07 -31.38
C ALA A 429 -10.66 -12.52 -30.46
N ALA A 430 -10.93 -11.83 -29.38
CA ALA A 430 -11.98 -12.17 -28.41
C ALA A 430 -13.39 -11.84 -28.91
N THR A 431 -13.58 -10.71 -29.59
CA THR A 431 -14.90 -10.14 -29.90
C THR A 431 -15.22 -10.08 -31.41
N GLY A 432 -14.22 -10.23 -32.26
CA GLY A 432 -14.33 -9.97 -33.71
C GLY A 432 -14.30 -8.47 -34.08
N VAL A 433 -14.20 -7.55 -33.09
CA VAL A 433 -14.25 -6.09 -33.25
C VAL A 433 -12.91 -5.50 -32.88
N GLY A 434 -12.23 -4.82 -33.82
CA GLY A 434 -11.00 -4.06 -33.57
C GLY A 434 -11.27 -2.59 -33.29
N SER A 435 -10.23 -1.84 -32.90
CA SER A 435 -10.34 -0.39 -32.71
C SER A 435 -10.63 0.34 -34.01
N ALA A 436 -11.36 1.45 -33.94
CA ALA A 436 -11.64 2.31 -35.11
C ALA A 436 -10.45 3.22 -35.48
N GLU A 437 -9.49 3.43 -34.57
CA GLU A 437 -8.29 4.25 -34.80
C GLU A 437 -7.06 3.36 -35.02
N PRO A 438 -6.19 3.67 -36.00
CA PRO A 438 -4.97 2.90 -36.23
C PRO A 438 -4.02 3.07 -35.02
N VAL A 439 -3.37 1.96 -34.61
CA VAL A 439 -2.29 1.95 -33.65
C VAL A 439 -1.15 2.83 -34.20
N GLY A 440 -0.82 3.93 -33.52
CA GLY A 440 0.22 4.88 -33.97
C GLY A 440 -0.19 6.34 -34.07
N ALA A 441 -1.48 6.70 -33.85
CA ALA A 441 -1.93 8.09 -33.90
C ALA A 441 -1.65 8.93 -32.62
N THR A 442 -1.02 8.35 -31.60
CA THR A 442 -0.87 8.97 -30.27
C THR A 442 0.47 9.73 -30.06
N THR A 443 1.35 9.81 -31.05
CA THR A 443 2.69 10.43 -30.86
C THR A 443 2.82 11.87 -31.34
N ALA A 444 1.77 12.68 -31.30
CA ALA A 444 1.88 14.12 -31.55
C ALA A 444 1.31 14.91 -30.38
N GLY A 445 2.11 15.13 -29.32
CA GLY A 445 1.67 16.00 -28.24
C GLY A 445 2.45 15.93 -26.93
N VAL A 446 3.77 15.69 -26.98
CA VAL A 446 4.64 16.11 -25.86
C VAL A 446 5.70 17.00 -26.45
N ALA A 447 5.39 18.26 -26.59
CA ALA A 447 6.34 19.32 -26.88
C ALA A 447 6.72 19.97 -25.55
N SER A 448 8.02 20.01 -25.30
CA SER A 448 8.87 20.87 -24.46
C SER A 448 8.25 21.41 -23.18
#